data_88e872bd9300f8d5fd7b67f4eea996c9
#
_entry.id   88e872bd9300f8d5fd7b67f4eea996c9
#
_cell.length_a   1.000
_cell.length_b   1.000
_cell.length_c   1.000
_cell.angle_alpha   90.00
_cell.angle_beta   90.00
_cell.angle_gamma   90.00
#
_symmetry.space_group_name_H-M   'P 1'
#
loop_
_entity.id
_entity.type
_entity.pdbx_description
1 polymer ?
#
loop_
_entity_poly.entity_id
_entity_poly.type
_entity_poly.pdbx_seq_one_letter_code
_entity_poly.pdbx_strand_id
1 'polypeptide(L)'
;MRVNCITPIRPKSKNPPTFAVFDYNNSRFGYIYSFVPAQFCTIKKNSKMKIIVTGSLGHISKPLTKELVQKGHKVTVISSKAERQKEIEALGATAAIGTMEDVDFLSTTFKGADIVYAMETLGAGSFFDPNLDLMAAISKIGHNYRQAIQQSGVKRVVHLSSIGAHTDKGNGILAFHCNVENILRQLPDDVSIKFMRPVGFYYNMFAFIQTIKTQGAIVSNYGGDNKEPWVSPLDIAAVIAAEMEKPFDGRTIRYIASDEVSPNEVAGILGEAIGKPDLKWIAIPDEQMLNGMTAAGMNPNIAKGLVEMNASRRGGVLYEDYNRNRPVLGKIKMTDFAKEFAEIFKQS
;
A
#
# COMPACT_ATOMS: atom_id res chain seq x y z
N MET A 1 -2.92 30.10 -18.25
CA MET A 1 -2.91 31.09 -17.15
C MET A 1 -2.87 30.36 -15.82
N ARG A 2 -1.77 30.48 -15.08
CA ARG A 2 -1.64 29.86 -13.75
C ARG A 2 -2.24 30.83 -12.72
N VAL A 3 -3.23 30.38 -11.95
CA VAL A 3 -3.79 31.13 -10.82
C VAL A 3 -3.08 30.63 -9.55
N ASN A 4 -2.22 31.47 -8.97
CA ASN A 4 -1.64 31.22 -7.66
C ASN A 4 -2.69 31.53 -6.58
N CYS A 5 -3.05 30.52 -5.78
CA CYS A 5 -3.84 30.75 -4.56
C CYS A 5 -2.95 31.40 -3.49
N ILE A 6 -3.24 32.66 -3.21
CA ILE A 6 -2.68 33.38 -2.06
C ILE A 6 -3.57 33.13 -0.85
N THR A 7 -2.99 32.67 0.27
CA THR A 7 -3.69 32.44 1.53
C THR A 7 -4.18 33.80 2.09
N PRO A 8 -5.44 33.99 2.45
CA PRO A 8 -5.91 35.27 2.98
C PRO A 8 -5.53 35.43 4.46
N ILE A 9 -4.84 36.51 4.75
CA ILE A 9 -4.67 37.03 6.13
C ILE A 9 -6.02 37.60 6.57
N ARG A 10 -6.54 37.19 7.74
CA ARG A 10 -7.80 37.71 8.30
C ARG A 10 -7.69 39.21 8.58
N PRO A 11 -8.47 40.07 7.98
CA PRO A 11 -8.54 41.48 8.37
C PRO A 11 -9.48 41.67 9.59
N LYS A 12 -9.05 42.52 10.52
CA LYS A 12 -9.83 42.96 11.70
C LYS A 12 -10.85 44.06 11.37
N SER A 13 -11.34 44.20 10.16
CA SER A 13 -12.32 45.22 9.81
C SER A 13 -13.63 44.63 9.27
N LYS A 14 -14.75 45.27 9.65
CA LYS A 14 -16.11 44.83 9.28
C LYS A 14 -16.53 45.18 7.84
N ASN A 15 -15.63 45.72 7.02
CA ASN A 15 -15.93 46.10 5.64
C ASN A 15 -15.25 45.20 4.64
N PRO A 16 -15.93 44.81 3.52
CA PRO A 16 -15.31 43.99 2.48
C PRO A 16 -14.18 44.74 1.77
N PRO A 17 -13.18 44.05 1.26
CA PRO A 17 -12.06 44.68 0.53
C PRO A 17 -12.56 45.33 -0.75
N THR A 18 -12.22 46.60 -0.92
CA THR A 18 -12.50 47.38 -2.14
C THR A 18 -11.28 47.28 -3.06
N PHE A 19 -11.48 46.81 -4.29
CA PHE A 19 -10.43 46.82 -5.31
C PHE A 19 -10.67 48.01 -6.25
N ALA A 20 -9.64 48.79 -6.48
CA ALA A 20 -9.65 49.86 -7.47
C ALA A 20 -9.22 49.31 -8.84
N VAL A 21 -10.05 49.45 -9.86
CA VAL A 21 -9.70 49.11 -11.24
C VAL A 21 -9.52 50.39 -12.01
N PHE A 22 -8.40 50.55 -12.69
CA PHE A 22 -8.08 51.68 -13.52
C PHE A 22 -8.57 51.38 -14.96
N ASP A 23 -9.55 52.18 -15.44
CA ASP A 23 -9.98 52.10 -16.83
C ASP A 23 -9.11 53.04 -17.70
N TYR A 24 -8.28 52.45 -18.51
CA TYR A 24 -7.32 53.17 -19.37
C TYR A 24 -7.95 54.01 -20.48
N ASN A 25 -9.25 53.86 -20.73
CA ASN A 25 -9.89 54.54 -21.88
C ASN A 25 -10.69 55.81 -21.49
N ASN A 26 -10.95 56.01 -20.19
CA ASN A 26 -11.86 57.11 -19.80
C ASN A 26 -11.38 58.01 -18.65
N SER A 27 -10.20 57.85 -18.11
CA SER A 27 -9.62 58.69 -17.02
C SER A 27 -10.58 58.96 -15.83
N ARG A 28 -11.49 58.05 -15.56
CA ARG A 28 -12.43 58.18 -14.42
C ARG A 28 -12.27 56.98 -13.46
N PHE A 29 -12.19 57.29 -12.19
CA PHE A 29 -12.28 56.32 -11.11
C PHE A 29 -13.73 55.91 -10.87
N GLY A 30 -14.07 54.64 -11.12
CA GLY A 30 -15.36 54.06 -10.80
C GLY A 30 -15.21 52.91 -9.81
N TYR A 31 -16.01 52.89 -8.77
CA TYR A 31 -16.10 51.76 -7.85
C TYR A 31 -17.17 50.79 -8.33
N ILE A 32 -16.74 49.60 -8.79
CA ILE A 32 -17.68 48.52 -9.13
C ILE A 32 -17.73 47.54 -7.96
N TYR A 33 -18.88 47.50 -7.28
CA TYR A 33 -19.16 46.44 -6.31
C TYR A 33 -19.55 45.19 -7.07
N SER A 34 -18.59 44.30 -7.29
CA SER A 34 -18.89 42.98 -7.76
C SER A 34 -19.20 42.09 -6.55
N PHE A 35 -20.46 41.73 -6.42
CA PHE A 35 -20.91 40.74 -5.45
C PHE A 35 -20.46 39.37 -5.97
N VAL A 36 -19.29 38.90 -5.55
CA VAL A 36 -18.90 37.49 -5.71
C VAL A 36 -19.54 36.74 -4.57
N PRO A 37 -20.57 35.90 -4.82
CA PRO A 37 -21.15 35.11 -3.75
C PRO A 37 -20.01 34.26 -3.17
N ALA A 38 -19.77 34.38 -1.85
CA ALA A 38 -18.88 33.49 -1.14
C ALA A 38 -19.40 32.06 -1.39
N GLN A 39 -18.76 31.32 -2.27
CA GLN A 39 -18.94 29.89 -2.35
C GLN A 39 -18.48 29.36 -0.99
N PHE A 40 -19.44 29.17 -0.10
CA PHE A 40 -19.21 28.32 1.07
C PHE A 40 -18.72 26.98 0.57
N CYS A 41 -17.42 26.75 0.70
CA CYS A 41 -16.86 25.42 0.59
C CYS A 41 -17.50 24.62 1.74
N THR A 42 -18.67 24.05 1.48
CA THR A 42 -19.29 23.09 2.37
C THR A 42 -18.31 21.93 2.42
N ILE A 43 -17.56 21.86 3.52
CA ILE A 43 -16.86 20.62 3.91
C ILE A 43 -17.97 19.57 3.93
N LYS A 44 -18.07 18.77 2.87
CA LYS A 44 -18.95 17.59 2.84
C LYS A 44 -18.51 16.76 4.03
N LYS A 45 -19.38 16.74 5.07
CA LYS A 45 -19.21 15.84 6.20
C LYS A 45 -19.18 14.44 5.60
N ASN A 46 -18.02 13.78 5.63
CA ASN A 46 -17.87 12.45 5.05
C ASN A 46 -18.98 11.55 5.61
N SER A 47 -19.83 11.06 4.71
CA SER A 47 -20.90 10.13 5.09
C SER A 47 -20.26 8.86 5.63
N LYS A 48 -20.79 8.36 6.76
CA LYS A 48 -20.33 7.08 7.32
C LYS A 48 -20.55 5.98 6.31
N MET A 49 -19.47 5.31 5.91
CA MET A 49 -19.47 4.20 4.94
C MET A 49 -19.41 2.86 5.67
N LYS A 50 -19.96 1.83 5.04
CA LYS A 50 -19.76 0.42 5.41
C LYS A 50 -18.59 -0.12 4.60
N ILE A 51 -17.52 -0.50 5.26
CA ILE A 51 -16.26 -0.93 4.62
C ILE A 51 -15.92 -2.34 5.08
N ILE A 52 -15.68 -3.23 4.13
CA ILE A 52 -15.17 -4.57 4.41
C ILE A 52 -13.66 -4.55 4.20
N VAL A 53 -12.91 -5.08 5.18
CA VAL A 53 -11.45 -5.18 5.14
C VAL A 53 -11.06 -6.64 5.19
N THR A 54 -10.34 -7.12 4.16
CA THR A 54 -9.73 -8.46 4.15
C THR A 54 -8.33 -8.41 4.78
N GLY A 55 -7.69 -9.59 4.97
CA GLY A 55 -6.33 -9.66 5.52
C GLY A 55 -6.25 -9.60 7.05
N SER A 56 -7.39 -9.77 7.74
CA SER A 56 -7.46 -9.87 9.20
C SER A 56 -6.80 -8.66 9.90
N LEU A 57 -5.95 -8.93 10.92
CA LEU A 57 -5.16 -7.94 11.65
C LEU A 57 -3.68 -7.97 11.21
N GLY A 58 -3.45 -8.09 9.90
CA GLY A 58 -2.11 -8.00 9.32
C GLY A 58 -1.49 -6.59 9.43
N HIS A 59 -0.22 -6.47 9.04
CA HIS A 59 0.57 -5.23 9.18
C HIS A 59 -0.07 -3.99 8.53
N ILE A 60 -0.87 -4.17 7.48
CA ILE A 60 -1.59 -3.08 6.80
C ILE A 60 -3.05 -3.01 7.26
N SER A 61 -3.74 -4.14 7.32
CA SER A 61 -5.18 -4.18 7.61
C SER A 61 -5.53 -3.74 9.02
N LYS A 62 -4.66 -4.02 10.03
CA LYS A 62 -4.88 -3.56 11.41
C LYS A 62 -4.83 -2.03 11.54
N PRO A 63 -3.77 -1.31 11.11
CA PRO A 63 -3.76 0.14 11.15
C PRO A 63 -4.83 0.77 10.24
N LEU A 64 -5.13 0.20 9.07
CA LEU A 64 -6.22 0.63 8.21
C LEU A 64 -7.57 0.56 8.93
N THR A 65 -7.87 -0.57 9.56
CA THR A 65 -9.10 -0.75 10.36
C THR A 65 -9.22 0.29 11.45
N LYS A 66 -8.14 0.51 12.22
CA LYS A 66 -8.10 1.51 13.29
C LYS A 66 -8.40 2.92 12.76
N GLU A 67 -7.76 3.31 11.66
CA GLU A 67 -7.95 4.63 11.06
C GLU A 67 -9.39 4.82 10.54
N LEU A 68 -9.94 3.84 9.84
CA LEU A 68 -11.30 3.89 9.31
C LEU A 68 -12.35 3.97 10.43
N VAL A 69 -12.18 3.21 11.51
CA VAL A 69 -13.05 3.29 12.69
C VAL A 69 -12.95 4.67 13.36
N GLN A 70 -11.74 5.22 13.53
CA GLN A 70 -11.54 6.56 14.08
C GLN A 70 -12.18 7.67 13.23
N LYS A 71 -12.24 7.49 11.92
CA LYS A 71 -12.96 8.36 10.98
C LYS A 71 -14.49 8.17 11.05
N GLY A 72 -14.98 7.22 11.83
CA GLY A 72 -16.41 6.97 12.08
C GLY A 72 -17.08 6.07 11.05
N HIS A 73 -16.32 5.36 10.22
CA HIS A 73 -16.87 4.34 9.30
C HIS A 73 -17.30 3.09 10.06
N LYS A 74 -18.24 2.32 9.49
CA LYS A 74 -18.60 0.98 9.95
C LYS A 74 -17.69 -0.03 9.26
N VAL A 75 -16.76 -0.61 10.01
CA VAL A 75 -15.76 -1.53 9.45
C VAL A 75 -16.09 -2.95 9.86
N THR A 76 -16.09 -3.87 8.88
CA THR A 76 -16.13 -5.32 9.11
C THR A 76 -14.81 -5.91 8.64
N VAL A 77 -14.12 -6.66 9.50
CA VAL A 77 -12.84 -7.30 9.20
C VAL A 77 -13.04 -8.80 8.99
N ILE A 78 -12.63 -9.32 7.84
CA ILE A 78 -12.61 -10.74 7.54
C ILE A 78 -11.35 -11.38 8.12
N SER A 79 -11.53 -12.47 8.88
CA SER A 79 -10.46 -13.28 9.44
C SER A 79 -10.80 -14.76 9.36
N SER A 80 -9.85 -15.59 8.93
CA SER A 80 -9.99 -17.05 9.00
C SER A 80 -9.77 -17.62 10.41
N LYS A 81 -9.35 -16.78 11.37
CA LYS A 81 -9.00 -17.16 12.73
C LYS A 81 -10.04 -16.65 13.72
N ALA A 82 -10.83 -17.55 14.30
CA ALA A 82 -11.88 -17.21 15.27
C ALA A 82 -11.32 -16.51 16.54
N GLU A 83 -10.11 -16.87 16.96
CA GLU A 83 -9.42 -16.25 18.09
C GLU A 83 -9.14 -14.76 17.93
N ARG A 84 -9.16 -14.25 16.69
CA ARG A 84 -8.99 -12.82 16.38
C ARG A 84 -10.24 -11.99 16.61
N GLN A 85 -11.39 -12.60 16.81
CA GLN A 85 -12.67 -11.89 16.96
C GLN A 85 -12.59 -10.80 18.03
N LYS A 86 -12.16 -11.15 19.24
CA LYS A 86 -12.08 -10.19 20.36
C LYS A 86 -11.14 -9.01 20.06
N GLU A 87 -10.03 -9.27 19.40
CA GLU A 87 -9.07 -8.23 19.04
C GLU A 87 -9.66 -7.29 17.96
N ILE A 88 -10.39 -7.83 16.99
CA ILE A 88 -11.08 -7.04 15.97
C ILE A 88 -12.15 -6.15 16.62
N GLU A 89 -12.97 -6.71 17.51
CA GLU A 89 -14.04 -5.99 18.21
C GLU A 89 -13.47 -4.89 19.14
N ALA A 90 -12.32 -5.14 19.76
CA ALA A 90 -11.62 -4.14 20.57
C ALA A 90 -11.13 -2.93 19.77
N LEU A 91 -10.95 -3.06 18.45
CA LEU A 91 -10.68 -1.92 17.57
C LEU A 91 -11.94 -1.12 17.21
N GLY A 92 -13.13 -1.58 17.62
CA GLY A 92 -14.41 -0.98 17.24
C GLY A 92 -14.95 -1.44 15.87
N ALA A 93 -14.39 -2.53 15.32
CA ALA A 93 -14.84 -3.15 14.08
C ALA A 93 -15.70 -4.39 14.37
N THR A 94 -16.44 -4.85 13.38
CA THR A 94 -17.17 -6.13 13.43
C THR A 94 -16.28 -7.24 12.86
N ALA A 95 -16.21 -8.39 13.49
CA ALA A 95 -15.52 -9.56 12.96
C ALA A 95 -16.45 -10.38 12.06
N ALA A 96 -15.96 -10.78 10.86
CA ALA A 96 -16.55 -11.78 10.01
C ALA A 96 -15.57 -12.96 9.91
N ILE A 97 -15.92 -14.08 10.54
CA ILE A 97 -15.03 -15.25 10.60
C ILE A 97 -15.31 -16.16 9.41
N GLY A 98 -14.31 -16.29 8.55
CA GLY A 98 -14.37 -17.09 7.32
C GLY A 98 -13.14 -16.88 6.46
N THR A 99 -13.07 -17.56 5.33
CA THR A 99 -11.88 -17.57 4.46
C THR A 99 -12.12 -16.88 3.13
N MET A 100 -11.05 -16.34 2.54
CA MET A 100 -11.04 -15.80 1.16
C MET A 100 -11.24 -16.88 0.09
N GLU A 101 -11.22 -18.15 0.46
CA GLU A 101 -11.46 -19.28 -0.45
C GLU A 101 -12.94 -19.64 -0.58
N ASP A 102 -13.81 -19.13 0.30
CA ASP A 102 -15.25 -19.36 0.31
C ASP A 102 -15.99 -18.18 -0.34
N VAL A 103 -16.46 -18.39 -1.56
CA VAL A 103 -17.15 -17.37 -2.38
C VAL A 103 -18.50 -16.99 -1.76
N ASP A 104 -19.24 -17.94 -1.20
CA ASP A 104 -20.57 -17.68 -0.63
C ASP A 104 -20.46 -16.87 0.66
N PHE A 105 -19.48 -17.19 1.49
CA PHE A 105 -19.12 -16.38 2.66
C PHE A 105 -18.73 -14.95 2.25
N LEU A 106 -17.84 -14.79 1.25
CA LEU A 106 -17.43 -13.48 0.76
C LEU A 106 -18.61 -12.69 0.20
N SER A 107 -19.44 -13.31 -0.65
CA SER A 107 -20.60 -12.67 -1.27
C SER A 107 -21.60 -12.18 -0.23
N THR A 108 -21.86 -12.98 0.79
CA THR A 108 -22.74 -12.62 1.91
C THR A 108 -22.16 -11.48 2.73
N THR A 109 -20.86 -11.54 3.04
CA THR A 109 -20.17 -10.52 3.84
C THR A 109 -20.07 -9.18 3.10
N PHE A 110 -19.87 -9.20 1.78
CA PHE A 110 -19.77 -7.99 0.95
C PHE A 110 -21.12 -7.31 0.71
N LYS A 111 -22.25 -8.01 0.89
CA LYS A 111 -23.57 -7.48 0.59
C LYS A 111 -23.87 -6.21 1.37
N GLY A 112 -24.19 -5.14 0.64
CA GLY A 112 -24.53 -3.85 1.19
C GLY A 112 -23.33 -3.05 1.74
N ALA A 113 -22.11 -3.47 1.45
CA ALA A 113 -20.93 -2.66 1.68
C ALA A 113 -20.82 -1.52 0.67
N ASP A 114 -20.32 -0.38 1.13
CA ASP A 114 -19.99 0.75 0.27
C ASP A 114 -18.66 0.55 -0.45
N ILE A 115 -17.68 -0.05 0.24
CA ILE A 115 -16.34 -0.31 -0.27
C ILE A 115 -15.86 -1.67 0.26
N VAL A 116 -15.18 -2.43 -0.61
CA VAL A 116 -14.42 -3.62 -0.24
C VAL A 116 -12.93 -3.31 -0.43
N TYR A 117 -12.14 -3.50 0.64
CA TYR A 117 -10.70 -3.60 0.56
C TYR A 117 -10.30 -5.05 0.41
N ALA A 118 -9.72 -5.39 -0.73
CA ALA A 118 -9.30 -6.73 -1.09
C ALA A 118 -7.78 -6.85 -1.13
N MET A 119 -7.24 -7.91 -0.53
CA MET A 119 -5.84 -8.28 -0.59
C MET A 119 -5.70 -9.80 -0.52
N GLU A 120 -4.75 -10.35 -1.24
CA GLU A 120 -4.46 -11.77 -1.26
C GLU A 120 -3.34 -12.08 -0.25
N THR A 121 -3.53 -13.16 0.50
CA THR A 121 -2.48 -13.72 1.37
C THR A 121 -2.68 -15.22 1.50
N LEU A 122 -1.58 -15.92 1.66
CA LEU A 122 -1.57 -17.34 2.01
C LEU A 122 -1.16 -17.49 3.49
N GLY A 123 -1.41 -18.66 4.06
CA GLY A 123 -1.08 -18.96 5.44
C GLY A 123 0.43 -18.86 5.74
N ALA A 124 0.78 -18.72 7.01
CA ALA A 124 2.17 -18.79 7.44
C ALA A 124 2.79 -20.15 7.05
N GLY A 125 4.00 -20.12 6.53
CA GLY A 125 4.68 -21.33 6.07
C GLY A 125 4.41 -21.75 4.63
N SER A 126 3.47 -21.12 3.93
CA SER A 126 3.19 -21.45 2.51
C SER A 126 4.42 -21.42 1.61
N PHE A 127 5.41 -20.57 1.90
CA PHE A 127 6.64 -20.48 1.12
C PHE A 127 7.53 -21.72 1.27
N PHE A 128 7.27 -22.56 2.27
CA PHE A 128 8.00 -23.80 2.54
C PHE A 128 7.19 -25.06 2.18
N ASP A 129 5.97 -24.90 1.66
CA ASP A 129 5.19 -26.03 1.14
C ASP A 129 5.71 -26.43 -0.26
N PRO A 130 6.34 -27.61 -0.41
CA PRO A 130 6.91 -28.02 -1.67
C PRO A 130 5.87 -28.26 -2.77
N ASN A 131 4.61 -28.47 -2.40
CA ASN A 131 3.50 -28.75 -3.32
C ASN A 131 2.71 -27.51 -3.69
N LEU A 132 3.00 -26.35 -3.11
CA LEU A 132 2.24 -25.14 -3.39
C LEU A 132 2.56 -24.59 -4.78
N ASP A 133 1.54 -24.48 -5.61
CA ASP A 133 1.53 -23.57 -6.76
C ASP A 133 1.01 -22.20 -6.29
N LEU A 134 1.95 -21.31 -5.98
CA LEU A 134 1.65 -19.96 -5.50
C LEU A 134 0.79 -19.17 -6.48
N MET A 135 1.10 -19.27 -7.79
CA MET A 135 0.39 -18.52 -8.83
C MET A 135 -1.06 -18.99 -8.95
N ALA A 136 -1.28 -20.30 -8.92
CA ALA A 136 -2.64 -20.87 -8.95
C ALA A 136 -3.43 -20.51 -7.68
N ALA A 137 -2.81 -20.63 -6.50
CA ALA A 137 -3.46 -20.35 -5.22
C ALA A 137 -3.90 -18.89 -5.09
N ILE A 138 -3.03 -17.95 -5.43
CA ILE A 138 -3.35 -16.51 -5.41
C ILE A 138 -4.38 -16.15 -6.49
N SER A 139 -4.27 -16.73 -7.69
CA SER A 139 -5.24 -16.52 -8.76
C SER A 139 -6.64 -16.99 -8.36
N LYS A 140 -6.74 -18.12 -7.65
CA LYS A 140 -8.02 -18.63 -7.11
C LYS A 140 -8.67 -17.60 -6.18
N ILE A 141 -7.91 -16.98 -5.27
CA ILE A 141 -8.42 -15.91 -4.40
C ILE A 141 -8.91 -14.72 -5.22
N GLY A 142 -8.14 -14.30 -6.23
CA GLY A 142 -8.55 -13.24 -7.15
C GLY A 142 -9.87 -13.53 -7.88
N HIS A 143 -10.05 -14.77 -8.36
CA HIS A 143 -11.32 -15.21 -8.96
C HIS A 143 -12.48 -15.21 -7.96
N ASN A 144 -12.24 -15.66 -6.72
CA ASN A 144 -13.23 -15.64 -5.66
C ASN A 144 -13.68 -14.21 -5.34
N TYR A 145 -12.74 -13.27 -5.25
CA TYR A 145 -13.07 -11.85 -5.07
C TYR A 145 -13.91 -11.33 -6.23
N ARG A 146 -13.49 -11.59 -7.48
CA ARG A 146 -14.26 -11.15 -8.66
C ARG A 146 -15.70 -11.67 -8.58
N GLN A 147 -15.89 -12.96 -8.31
CA GLN A 147 -17.21 -13.58 -8.23
C GLN A 147 -18.04 -13.00 -7.08
N ALA A 148 -17.45 -12.87 -5.88
CA ALA A 148 -18.13 -12.34 -4.71
C ALA A 148 -18.54 -10.86 -4.89
N ILE A 149 -17.70 -10.03 -5.51
CA ILE A 149 -18.02 -8.63 -5.85
C ILE A 149 -19.19 -8.56 -6.81
N GLN A 150 -19.21 -9.40 -7.86
CA GLN A 150 -20.32 -9.47 -8.80
C GLN A 150 -21.65 -9.90 -8.12
N GLN A 151 -21.60 -10.93 -7.31
CA GLN A 151 -22.79 -11.47 -6.62
C GLN A 151 -23.33 -10.53 -5.55
N SER A 152 -22.47 -9.85 -4.81
CA SER A 152 -22.85 -8.91 -3.75
C SER A 152 -23.37 -7.57 -4.26
N GLY A 153 -23.05 -7.20 -5.51
CA GLY A 153 -23.41 -5.92 -6.12
C GLY A 153 -22.58 -4.72 -5.66
N VAL A 154 -21.47 -4.93 -4.95
CA VAL A 154 -20.53 -3.86 -4.55
C VAL A 154 -19.94 -3.17 -5.77
N LYS A 155 -19.88 -1.82 -5.74
CA LYS A 155 -19.45 -1.00 -6.87
C LYS A 155 -18.10 -0.29 -6.65
N ARG A 156 -17.54 -0.35 -5.44
CA ARG A 156 -16.27 0.32 -5.10
C ARG A 156 -15.31 -0.67 -4.45
N VAL A 157 -14.15 -0.84 -5.07
CA VAL A 157 -13.11 -1.76 -4.61
C VAL A 157 -11.80 -1.00 -4.46
N VAL A 158 -11.10 -1.24 -3.36
CA VAL A 158 -9.70 -0.87 -3.19
C VAL A 158 -8.91 -2.17 -3.10
N HIS A 159 -8.04 -2.41 -4.06
CA HIS A 159 -7.23 -3.63 -4.13
C HIS A 159 -5.78 -3.31 -3.74
N LEU A 160 -5.26 -4.03 -2.75
CA LEU A 160 -3.84 -3.97 -2.40
C LEU A 160 -3.05 -4.82 -3.40
N SER A 161 -2.52 -4.18 -4.39
CA SER A 161 -1.61 -4.73 -5.39
C SER A 161 -0.15 -4.53 -4.95
N SER A 162 0.77 -4.41 -5.88
CA SER A 162 2.20 -4.20 -5.60
C SER A 162 2.88 -3.46 -6.74
N ILE A 163 4.05 -2.89 -6.45
CA ILE A 163 5.04 -2.60 -7.48
C ILE A 163 5.29 -3.86 -8.31
N GLY A 164 5.58 -3.71 -9.60
CA GLY A 164 5.75 -4.83 -10.53
C GLY A 164 4.45 -5.34 -11.16
N ALA A 165 3.26 -4.98 -10.65
CA ALA A 165 1.97 -5.41 -11.23
C ALA A 165 1.66 -4.85 -12.62
N HIS A 166 2.54 -4.04 -13.21
CA HIS A 166 2.40 -3.52 -14.56
C HIS A 166 2.79 -4.55 -15.64
N THR A 167 3.46 -5.64 -15.26
CA THR A 167 3.92 -6.70 -16.16
C THR A 167 3.82 -8.08 -15.50
N ASP A 168 3.65 -9.11 -16.31
CA ASP A 168 3.69 -10.52 -15.92
C ASP A 168 5.04 -11.18 -16.21
N LYS A 169 6.05 -10.41 -16.69
CA LYS A 169 7.34 -10.92 -17.13
C LYS A 169 8.49 -10.20 -16.49
N GLY A 170 9.54 -10.94 -16.12
CA GLY A 170 10.80 -10.41 -15.64
C GLY A 170 10.73 -9.75 -14.25
N ASN A 171 9.64 -9.95 -13.50
CA ASN A 171 9.43 -9.44 -12.14
C ASN A 171 9.27 -10.58 -11.10
N GLY A 172 9.54 -11.81 -11.51
CA GLY A 172 9.55 -12.99 -10.67
C GLY A 172 8.23 -13.23 -9.95
N ILE A 173 8.30 -13.44 -8.64
CA ILE A 173 7.13 -13.75 -7.83
C ILE A 173 6.03 -12.67 -7.91
N LEU A 174 6.37 -11.40 -8.19
CA LEU A 174 5.40 -10.30 -8.26
C LEU A 174 4.43 -10.41 -9.45
N ALA A 175 4.66 -11.30 -10.40
CA ALA A 175 3.77 -11.55 -11.52
C ALA A 175 2.34 -11.93 -11.07
N PHE A 176 2.18 -12.53 -9.88
CA PHE A 176 0.85 -12.83 -9.36
C PHE A 176 -0.02 -11.58 -9.14
N HIS A 177 0.57 -10.44 -8.79
CA HIS A 177 -0.17 -9.18 -8.65
C HIS A 177 -0.71 -8.68 -9.99
N CYS A 178 0.09 -8.78 -11.06
CA CYS A 178 -0.38 -8.48 -12.41
C CYS A 178 -1.56 -9.37 -12.79
N ASN A 179 -1.47 -10.67 -12.48
CA ASN A 179 -2.51 -11.63 -12.76
C ASN A 179 -3.82 -11.33 -12.02
N VAL A 180 -3.75 -11.01 -10.72
CA VAL A 180 -4.94 -10.62 -9.94
C VAL A 180 -5.53 -9.29 -10.41
N GLU A 181 -4.72 -8.28 -10.72
CA GLU A 181 -5.25 -7.06 -11.33
C GLU A 181 -6.01 -7.35 -12.63
N ASN A 182 -5.48 -8.24 -13.49
CA ASN A 182 -6.14 -8.65 -14.73
C ASN A 182 -7.44 -9.41 -14.49
N ILE A 183 -7.53 -10.25 -13.47
CA ILE A 183 -8.76 -10.92 -13.03
C ILE A 183 -9.80 -9.89 -12.58
N LEU A 184 -9.41 -8.94 -11.73
CA LEU A 184 -10.32 -7.92 -11.21
C LEU A 184 -10.75 -6.90 -12.28
N ARG A 185 -9.90 -6.63 -13.29
CA ARG A 185 -10.26 -5.78 -14.45
C ARG A 185 -11.40 -6.36 -15.30
N GLN A 186 -11.70 -7.65 -15.17
CA GLN A 186 -12.85 -8.29 -15.84
C GLN A 186 -14.19 -8.04 -15.14
N LEU A 187 -14.19 -7.34 -13.98
CA LEU A 187 -15.43 -6.86 -13.36
C LEU A 187 -16.17 -5.90 -14.30
N PRO A 188 -17.51 -5.79 -14.22
CA PRO A 188 -18.28 -4.83 -15.01
C PRO A 188 -17.77 -3.40 -14.88
N ASP A 189 -17.98 -2.57 -15.91
CA ASP A 189 -17.46 -1.20 -15.98
C ASP A 189 -18.07 -0.26 -14.92
N ASP A 190 -19.23 -0.60 -14.38
CA ASP A 190 -19.86 0.11 -13.27
C ASP A 190 -19.25 -0.19 -11.89
N VAL A 191 -18.26 -1.10 -11.83
CA VAL A 191 -17.43 -1.35 -10.63
C VAL A 191 -16.13 -0.58 -10.75
N SER A 192 -15.97 0.45 -9.94
CA SER A 192 -14.74 1.23 -9.88
C SER A 192 -13.70 0.57 -8.96
N ILE A 193 -12.45 0.53 -9.41
CA ILE A 193 -11.34 -0.12 -8.70
C ILE A 193 -10.17 0.83 -8.55
N LYS A 194 -9.63 0.95 -7.33
CA LYS A 194 -8.35 1.59 -7.06
C LYS A 194 -7.30 0.53 -6.76
N PHE A 195 -6.39 0.32 -7.69
CA PHE A 195 -5.23 -0.56 -7.52
C PHE A 195 -4.13 0.20 -6.77
N MET A 196 -3.89 -0.19 -5.53
CA MET A 196 -2.88 0.41 -4.67
C MET A 196 -1.60 -0.40 -4.81
N ARG A 197 -0.54 0.20 -5.35
CA ARG A 197 0.74 -0.46 -5.64
C ARG A 197 1.82 0.04 -4.67
N PRO A 198 1.90 -0.48 -3.42
CA PRO A 198 3.03 -0.19 -2.54
C PRO A 198 4.32 -0.75 -3.11
N VAL A 199 5.42 -0.13 -2.74
CA VAL A 199 6.78 -0.55 -3.10
C VAL A 199 7.35 -1.54 -2.08
N GLY A 200 8.68 -1.75 -2.05
CA GLY A 200 9.32 -2.67 -1.10
C GLY A 200 9.03 -2.30 0.36
N PHE A 201 8.56 -3.27 1.15
CA PHE A 201 8.19 -3.02 2.54
C PHE A 201 9.41 -2.97 3.47
N TYR A 202 9.43 -2.04 4.42
CA TYR A 202 10.46 -1.97 5.45
C TYR A 202 10.57 -3.27 6.25
N TYR A 203 9.45 -3.87 6.64
CA TYR A 203 9.45 -5.08 7.47
C TYR A 203 10.08 -6.30 6.78
N ASN A 204 10.28 -6.28 5.46
CA ASN A 204 11.05 -7.32 4.78
C ASN A 204 12.49 -7.42 5.30
N MET A 205 13.00 -6.35 5.90
CA MET A 205 14.32 -6.33 6.52
C MET A 205 14.43 -7.27 7.73
N PHE A 206 13.32 -7.61 8.40
CA PHE A 206 13.34 -8.60 9.48
C PHE A 206 13.83 -9.98 9.04
N ALA A 207 13.65 -10.33 7.76
CA ALA A 207 14.17 -11.58 7.21
C ALA A 207 15.72 -11.69 7.28
N PHE A 208 16.41 -10.57 7.40
CA PHE A 208 17.87 -10.54 7.46
C PHE A 208 18.44 -10.59 8.90
N ILE A 209 17.59 -10.56 9.93
CA ILE A 209 18.07 -10.53 11.33
C ILE A 209 19.01 -11.71 11.61
N GLN A 210 18.65 -12.92 11.18
CA GLN A 210 19.47 -14.09 11.43
C GLN A 210 20.81 -14.01 10.69
N THR A 211 20.82 -13.55 9.45
CA THR A 211 22.06 -13.37 8.66
C THR A 211 22.97 -12.31 9.28
N ILE A 212 22.39 -11.22 9.75
CA ILE A 212 23.13 -10.16 10.45
C ILE A 212 23.76 -10.71 11.74
N LYS A 213 23.05 -11.56 12.50
CA LYS A 213 23.59 -12.17 13.72
C LYS A 213 24.70 -13.17 13.47
N THR A 214 24.55 -14.00 12.46
CA THR A 214 25.47 -15.13 12.18
C THR A 214 26.62 -14.76 11.28
N GLN A 215 26.43 -13.82 10.33
CA GLN A 215 27.41 -13.47 9.30
C GLN A 215 27.86 -12.00 9.38
N GLY A 216 27.24 -11.18 10.22
CA GLY A 216 27.59 -9.76 10.34
C GLY A 216 27.22 -8.89 9.12
N ALA A 217 26.33 -9.39 8.23
CA ALA A 217 25.98 -8.71 6.99
C ALA A 217 24.52 -8.94 6.59
N ILE A 218 23.98 -8.04 5.79
CA ILE A 218 22.77 -8.27 4.99
C ILE A 218 23.21 -8.91 3.68
N VAL A 219 22.71 -10.10 3.36
CA VAL A 219 23.11 -10.85 2.16
C VAL A 219 21.93 -11.04 1.24
N SER A 220 22.05 -10.58 0.00
CA SER A 220 21.00 -10.74 -1.02
C SER A 220 21.62 -10.79 -2.43
N ASN A 221 20.84 -11.15 -3.44
CA ASN A 221 21.30 -11.09 -4.82
C ASN A 221 21.04 -9.72 -5.49
N TYR A 222 20.80 -8.68 -4.70
CA TYR A 222 20.78 -7.27 -5.12
C TYR A 222 21.47 -6.41 -4.05
N GLY A 223 21.82 -5.17 -4.40
CA GLY A 223 22.51 -4.26 -3.49
C GLY A 223 23.08 -3.06 -4.23
N GLY A 224 23.97 -2.33 -3.56
CA GLY A 224 24.69 -1.18 -4.12
C GLY A 224 24.10 0.18 -3.71
N ASP A 225 24.46 1.23 -4.47
CA ASP A 225 24.19 2.62 -4.12
C ASP A 225 23.00 3.24 -4.86
N ASN A 226 22.38 2.49 -5.77
CA ASN A 226 21.19 2.96 -6.46
C ASN A 226 20.02 3.07 -5.48
N LYS A 227 19.40 4.26 -5.40
CA LYS A 227 18.23 4.47 -4.54
C LYS A 227 17.04 3.68 -5.04
N GLU A 228 16.40 3.01 -4.10
CA GLU A 228 15.18 2.22 -4.31
C GLU A 228 14.05 2.75 -3.44
N PRO A 229 12.80 2.65 -3.90
CA PRO A 229 11.65 3.06 -3.10
C PRO A 229 11.29 2.01 -2.05
N TRP A 230 11.01 2.48 -0.84
CA TRP A 230 10.60 1.70 0.32
C TRP A 230 9.33 2.26 0.95
N VAL A 231 8.57 1.43 1.66
CA VAL A 231 7.33 1.86 2.28
C VAL A 231 7.08 1.25 3.65
N SER A 232 6.51 2.08 4.55
CA SER A 232 5.95 1.64 5.82
C SER A 232 4.52 1.13 5.64
N PRO A 233 4.13 0.01 6.29
CA PRO A 233 2.73 -0.43 6.34
C PRO A 233 1.78 0.64 6.89
N LEU A 234 2.23 1.52 7.78
CA LEU A 234 1.43 2.61 8.33
C LEU A 234 1.12 3.68 7.26
N ASP A 235 2.08 4.04 6.42
CA ASP A 235 1.85 4.95 5.31
C ASP A 235 0.95 4.32 4.23
N ILE A 236 1.07 3.01 4.00
CA ILE A 236 0.15 2.28 3.11
C ILE A 236 -1.29 2.40 3.64
N ALA A 237 -1.50 2.10 4.91
CA ALA A 237 -2.82 2.18 5.55
C ALA A 237 -3.41 3.59 5.48
N ALA A 238 -2.62 4.62 5.79
CA ALA A 238 -3.05 6.02 5.75
C ALA A 238 -3.43 6.47 4.33
N VAL A 239 -2.63 6.09 3.32
CA VAL A 239 -2.94 6.41 1.92
C VAL A 239 -4.20 5.70 1.45
N ILE A 240 -4.38 4.41 1.79
CA ILE A 240 -5.57 3.64 1.44
C ILE A 240 -6.82 4.25 2.11
N ALA A 241 -6.76 4.58 3.40
CA ALA A 241 -7.88 5.21 4.10
C ALA A 241 -8.27 6.55 3.47
N ALA A 242 -7.29 7.38 3.09
CA ALA A 242 -7.52 8.63 2.39
C ALA A 242 -8.12 8.42 0.99
N GLU A 243 -7.69 7.38 0.25
CA GLU A 243 -8.24 7.07 -1.07
C GLU A 243 -9.67 6.55 -1.02
N MET A 244 -10.05 5.85 0.05
CA MET A 244 -11.44 5.40 0.23
C MET A 244 -12.45 6.56 0.36
N GLU A 245 -12.00 7.71 0.85
CA GLU A 245 -12.83 8.91 1.01
C GLU A 245 -12.89 9.80 -0.26
N LYS A 246 -12.05 9.52 -1.26
CA LYS A 246 -12.05 10.23 -2.55
C LYS A 246 -13.04 9.61 -3.53
N PRO A 247 -13.50 10.37 -4.53
CA PRO A 247 -14.32 9.81 -5.60
C PRO A 247 -13.70 8.55 -6.23
N PHE A 248 -14.58 7.64 -6.62
CA PHE A 248 -14.23 6.46 -7.39
C PHE A 248 -14.66 6.70 -8.83
N ASP A 249 -13.72 6.53 -9.77
CA ASP A 249 -13.96 6.71 -11.20
C ASP A 249 -13.15 5.67 -11.96
N GLY A 250 -13.84 4.71 -12.56
CA GLY A 250 -13.24 3.65 -13.36
C GLY A 250 -12.16 2.83 -12.62
N ARG A 251 -11.07 2.56 -13.32
CA ARG A 251 -9.95 1.74 -12.82
C ARG A 251 -8.69 2.59 -12.73
N THR A 252 -8.26 2.92 -11.53
CA THR A 252 -7.11 3.79 -11.28
C THR A 252 -5.98 3.05 -10.58
N ILE A 253 -4.76 3.50 -10.80
CA ILE A 253 -3.54 2.97 -10.17
C ILE A 253 -2.92 4.07 -9.31
N ARG A 254 -2.44 3.69 -8.12
CA ARG A 254 -1.68 4.56 -7.24
C ARG A 254 -0.52 3.85 -6.62
N TYR A 255 0.69 4.34 -6.86
CA TYR A 255 1.89 3.91 -6.13
C TYR A 255 1.93 4.51 -4.73
N ILE A 256 2.54 3.79 -3.78
CA ILE A 256 2.72 4.22 -2.39
C ILE A 256 4.17 3.94 -2.00
N ALA A 257 4.89 4.98 -1.61
CA ALA A 257 6.26 4.92 -1.12
C ALA A 257 6.43 5.88 0.06
N SER A 258 7.32 5.53 0.99
CA SER A 258 7.63 6.36 2.16
C SER A 258 8.99 7.03 2.05
N ASP A 259 9.96 6.34 1.46
CA ASP A 259 11.35 6.79 1.35
C ASP A 259 12.02 6.26 0.08
N GLU A 260 13.16 6.85 -0.30
CA GLU A 260 14.02 6.38 -1.39
C GLU A 260 15.46 6.34 -0.89
N VAL A 261 15.93 5.16 -0.52
CA VAL A 261 17.28 4.91 0.01
C VAL A 261 17.90 3.70 -0.67
N SER A 262 19.23 3.71 -0.82
CA SER A 262 19.95 2.57 -1.41
C SER A 262 20.09 1.41 -0.42
N PRO A 263 20.36 0.18 -0.88
CA PRO A 263 20.69 -0.93 -0.02
C PRO A 263 21.87 -0.64 0.93
N ASN A 264 22.89 0.05 0.46
CA ASN A 264 24.02 0.43 1.32
C ASN A 264 23.62 1.47 2.37
N GLU A 265 22.79 2.47 2.04
CA GLU A 265 22.22 3.39 3.03
C GLU A 265 21.34 2.65 4.05
N VAL A 266 20.52 1.67 3.61
CA VAL A 266 19.72 0.83 4.52
C VAL A 266 20.62 0.08 5.51
N ALA A 267 21.72 -0.54 5.02
CA ALA A 267 22.65 -1.25 5.89
C ALA A 267 23.27 -0.30 6.94
N GLY A 268 23.70 0.89 6.53
CA GLY A 268 24.23 1.89 7.45
C GLY A 268 23.20 2.32 8.52
N ILE A 269 21.98 2.68 8.10
CA ILE A 269 20.92 3.11 9.02
C ILE A 269 20.54 2.00 10.02
N LEU A 270 20.36 0.76 9.55
CA LEU A 270 20.05 -0.36 10.43
C LEU A 270 21.24 -0.72 11.32
N GLY A 271 22.47 -0.68 10.77
CA GLY A 271 23.71 -0.93 11.50
C GLY A 271 23.90 0.01 12.69
N GLU A 272 23.72 1.31 12.48
CA GLU A 272 23.77 2.29 13.55
C GLU A 272 22.73 2.00 14.64
N ALA A 273 21.50 1.68 14.25
CA ALA A 273 20.39 1.42 15.18
C ALA A 273 20.63 0.19 16.07
N ILE A 274 21.32 -0.84 15.54
CA ILE A 274 21.61 -2.08 16.31
C ILE A 274 23.00 -2.11 16.94
N GLY A 275 23.76 -0.99 16.90
CA GLY A 275 25.11 -0.89 17.44
C GLY A 275 26.19 -1.64 16.62
N LYS A 276 25.96 -1.83 15.31
CA LYS A 276 26.89 -2.43 14.35
C LYS A 276 27.17 -1.47 13.18
N PRO A 277 27.89 -0.35 13.40
CA PRO A 277 28.07 0.69 12.38
C PRO A 277 28.78 0.21 11.09
N ASP A 278 29.50 -0.91 11.17
CA ASP A 278 30.20 -1.53 10.02
C ASP A 278 29.30 -2.52 9.25
N LEU A 279 28.00 -2.61 9.55
CA LEU A 279 27.06 -3.50 8.85
C LEU A 279 27.06 -3.16 7.35
N LYS A 280 27.25 -4.19 6.51
CA LYS A 280 27.29 -4.06 5.05
C LYS A 280 26.16 -4.82 4.38
N TRP A 281 25.75 -4.33 3.24
CA TRP A 281 24.94 -5.07 2.29
C TRP A 281 25.84 -5.75 1.29
N ILE A 282 25.80 -7.09 1.26
CA ILE A 282 26.64 -7.91 0.39
C ILE A 282 25.76 -8.50 -0.71
N ALA A 283 26.05 -8.13 -1.96
CA ALA A 283 25.39 -8.71 -3.12
C ALA A 283 26.11 -10.01 -3.52
N ILE A 284 25.36 -11.10 -3.66
CA ILE A 284 25.84 -12.41 -4.10
C ILE A 284 25.21 -12.81 -5.44
N PRO A 285 25.81 -13.77 -6.18
CA PRO A 285 25.23 -14.29 -7.42
C PRO A 285 23.83 -14.90 -7.22
N ASP A 286 22.99 -14.82 -8.27
CA ASP A 286 21.62 -15.37 -8.26
C ASP A 286 21.60 -16.86 -7.94
N GLU A 287 22.53 -17.63 -8.51
CA GLU A 287 22.66 -19.06 -8.24
C GLU A 287 22.97 -19.37 -6.77
N GLN A 288 23.86 -18.59 -6.16
CA GLN A 288 24.18 -18.75 -4.73
C GLN A 288 22.97 -18.44 -3.84
N MET A 289 22.20 -17.39 -4.18
CA MET A 289 20.99 -17.04 -3.44
C MET A 289 19.92 -18.13 -3.58
N LEU A 290 19.71 -18.62 -4.80
CA LEU A 290 18.77 -19.71 -5.08
C LEU A 290 19.10 -20.98 -4.29
N ASN A 291 20.38 -21.39 -4.33
CA ASN A 291 20.87 -22.57 -3.61
C ASN A 291 20.68 -22.40 -2.09
N GLY A 292 20.95 -21.22 -1.54
CA GLY A 292 20.73 -20.91 -0.12
C GLY A 292 19.26 -21.01 0.29
N MET A 293 18.35 -20.45 -0.50
CA MET A 293 16.91 -20.51 -0.22
C MET A 293 16.37 -21.93 -0.29
N THR A 294 16.76 -22.70 -1.30
CA THR A 294 16.32 -24.10 -1.46
C THR A 294 16.91 -25.02 -0.39
N ALA A 295 18.16 -24.82 0.00
CA ALA A 295 18.78 -25.54 1.11
C ALA A 295 18.11 -25.24 2.46
N ALA A 296 17.55 -24.03 2.63
CA ALA A 296 16.73 -23.66 3.78
C ALA A 296 15.30 -24.25 3.74
N GLY A 297 14.96 -25.06 2.73
CA GLY A 297 13.66 -25.73 2.59
C GLY A 297 12.58 -24.91 1.90
N MET A 298 12.90 -23.75 1.32
CA MET A 298 11.94 -22.97 0.56
C MET A 298 11.50 -23.71 -0.71
N ASN A 299 10.22 -23.60 -1.07
CA ASN A 299 9.69 -24.13 -2.33
C ASN A 299 10.55 -23.63 -3.51
N PRO A 300 11.08 -24.51 -4.39
CA PRO A 300 12.01 -24.13 -5.44
C PRO A 300 11.46 -23.09 -6.43
N ASN A 301 10.17 -23.17 -6.75
CA ASN A 301 9.53 -22.22 -7.66
C ASN A 301 9.39 -20.82 -7.00
N ILE A 302 9.10 -20.78 -5.72
CA ILE A 302 9.04 -19.54 -4.95
C ILE A 302 10.44 -18.93 -4.81
N ALA A 303 11.44 -19.74 -4.47
CA ALA A 303 12.83 -19.30 -4.39
C ALA A 303 13.32 -18.70 -5.72
N LYS A 304 13.05 -19.39 -6.84
CA LYS A 304 13.35 -18.88 -8.19
C LYS A 304 12.64 -17.54 -8.46
N GLY A 305 11.34 -17.45 -8.13
CA GLY A 305 10.58 -16.22 -8.31
C GLY A 305 11.10 -15.04 -7.47
N LEU A 306 11.58 -15.28 -6.24
CA LEU A 306 12.21 -14.26 -5.39
C LEU A 306 13.56 -13.81 -5.94
N VAL A 307 14.39 -14.74 -6.42
CA VAL A 307 15.67 -14.42 -7.05
C VAL A 307 15.48 -13.57 -8.30
N GLU A 308 14.50 -13.91 -9.15
CA GLU A 308 14.16 -13.16 -10.36
C GLU A 308 13.61 -11.77 -10.01
N MET A 309 12.74 -11.65 -8.99
CA MET A 309 12.27 -10.36 -8.48
C MET A 309 13.44 -9.46 -8.06
N ASN A 310 14.40 -9.99 -7.32
CA ASN A 310 15.58 -9.23 -6.91
C ASN A 310 16.48 -8.86 -8.10
N ALA A 311 16.60 -9.75 -9.10
CA ALA A 311 17.32 -9.45 -10.34
C ALA A 311 16.66 -8.28 -11.09
N SER A 312 15.33 -8.21 -11.12
CA SER A 312 14.59 -7.10 -11.74
C SER A 312 14.80 -5.76 -11.03
N ARG A 313 15.06 -5.77 -9.71
CA ARG A 313 15.49 -4.59 -8.94
C ARG A 313 16.83 -4.08 -9.46
N ARG A 314 17.84 -4.94 -9.56
CA ARG A 314 19.18 -4.58 -10.09
C ARG A 314 19.12 -4.01 -11.49
N GLY A 315 18.30 -4.61 -12.36
CA GLY A 315 18.10 -4.19 -13.75
C GLY A 315 17.26 -2.92 -13.91
N GLY A 316 16.61 -2.45 -12.86
CA GLY A 316 15.73 -1.29 -12.88
C GLY A 316 14.34 -1.54 -13.49
N VAL A 317 14.10 -2.69 -14.11
CA VAL A 317 12.84 -3.04 -14.78
C VAL A 317 11.66 -2.97 -13.82
N LEU A 318 11.84 -3.42 -12.58
CA LEU A 318 10.81 -3.35 -11.53
C LEU A 318 10.28 -1.93 -11.29
N TYR A 319 11.15 -0.93 -11.48
CA TYR A 319 10.86 0.47 -11.15
C TYR A 319 10.41 1.32 -12.33
N GLU A 320 10.35 0.78 -13.56
CA GLU A 320 10.03 1.56 -14.76
C GLU A 320 8.69 2.29 -14.66
N ASP A 321 7.63 1.57 -14.32
CA ASP A 321 6.29 2.16 -14.20
C ASP A 321 6.18 3.05 -12.96
N TYR A 322 6.79 2.67 -11.84
CA TYR A 322 6.90 3.51 -10.65
C TYR A 322 7.57 4.85 -10.98
N ASN A 323 8.67 4.84 -11.72
CA ASN A 323 9.43 6.05 -12.05
C ASN A 323 8.62 7.03 -12.92
N ARG A 324 7.71 6.52 -13.76
CA ARG A 324 6.77 7.35 -14.54
C ARG A 324 5.63 7.92 -13.69
N ASN A 325 5.30 7.26 -12.58
CA ASN A 325 4.13 7.52 -11.73
C ASN A 325 4.52 7.75 -10.25
N ARG A 326 5.65 8.40 -9.99
CA ARG A 326 6.17 8.60 -8.63
C ARG A 326 5.14 9.28 -7.73
N PRO A 327 4.83 8.70 -6.55
CA PRO A 327 3.93 9.32 -5.58
C PRO A 327 4.65 10.40 -4.77
N VAL A 328 3.86 11.19 -4.05
CA VAL A 328 4.39 11.95 -2.91
C VAL A 328 4.78 10.95 -1.83
N LEU A 329 6.01 11.05 -1.32
CA LEU A 329 6.52 10.14 -0.30
C LEU A 329 5.78 10.30 1.03
N GLY A 330 5.60 9.19 1.72
CA GLY A 330 4.99 9.12 3.03
C GLY A 330 5.84 9.74 4.14
N LYS A 331 5.32 9.67 5.36
CA LYS A 331 5.92 10.35 6.52
C LYS A 331 6.97 9.52 7.24
N ILE A 332 6.81 8.20 7.25
CA ILE A 332 7.67 7.28 8.01
C ILE A 332 8.92 6.97 7.19
N LYS A 333 10.07 7.35 7.71
CA LYS A 333 11.36 7.17 7.02
C LYS A 333 12.05 5.88 7.45
N MET A 334 13.07 5.45 6.69
CA MET A 334 13.88 4.28 7.04
C MET A 334 14.49 4.43 8.44
N THR A 335 14.88 5.62 8.82
CA THR A 335 15.41 5.94 10.17
C THR A 335 14.36 5.75 11.29
N ASP A 336 13.07 5.93 11.01
CA ASP A 336 12.01 5.65 11.97
C ASP A 336 11.79 4.15 12.12
N PHE A 337 11.77 3.41 11.00
CA PHE A 337 11.69 1.95 10.99
C PHE A 337 12.90 1.30 11.68
N ALA A 338 14.09 1.88 11.56
CA ALA A 338 15.30 1.35 12.19
C ALA A 338 15.17 1.23 13.72
N LYS A 339 14.37 2.07 14.37
CA LYS A 339 14.09 1.96 15.81
C LYS A 339 13.31 0.68 16.14
N GLU A 340 12.26 0.40 15.37
CA GLU A 340 11.48 -0.84 15.48
C GLU A 340 12.34 -2.07 15.17
N PHE A 341 13.15 -1.98 14.11
CA PHE A 341 14.09 -3.03 13.75
C PHE A 341 15.05 -3.36 14.89
N ALA A 342 15.61 -2.35 15.55
CA ALA A 342 16.54 -2.53 16.66
C ALA A 342 15.89 -3.23 17.88
N GLU A 343 14.63 -2.89 18.18
CA GLU A 343 13.91 -3.57 19.28
C GLU A 343 13.67 -5.05 18.97
N ILE A 344 13.25 -5.38 17.75
CA ILE A 344 13.03 -6.79 17.34
C ILE A 344 14.37 -7.54 17.25
N PHE A 345 15.43 -6.89 16.77
CA PHE A 345 16.77 -7.47 16.70
C PHE A 345 17.32 -7.86 18.07
N LYS A 346 17.04 -7.08 19.14
CA LYS A 346 17.44 -7.41 20.51
C LYS A 346 16.69 -8.60 21.08
N GLN A 347 15.41 -8.79 20.69
CA GLN A 347 14.54 -9.83 21.20
C GLN A 347 14.68 -11.18 20.49
N SER A 348 15.23 -11.19 19.28
CA SER A 348 15.41 -12.36 18.41
C SER A 348 16.76 -13.13 18.63
#